data_8c45bc939d2ced038089b1f7860c2ad6
#
_entry.id   8c45bc939d2ced038089b1f7860c2ad6
#
_cell.length_a   1.000
_cell.length_b   1.000
_cell.length_c   1.000
_cell.angle_alpha   90.00
_cell.angle_beta   90.00
_cell.angle_gamma   90.00
#
_symmetry.space_group_name_H-M   'P 1'
#
loop_
_entity.id
_entity.type
_entity.pdbx_description
1 polymer ?
#
loop_
_entity_poly.entity_id
_entity_poly.type
_entity_poly.pdbx_seq_one_letter_code
_entity_poly.pdbx_strand_id
1 'polypeptide(L)'
;MSLYQSRLEADLETIERRIEAVAEQVRCGLQNAVRGLLTGNHALCYQVVLDDKPINRETRALDTLCHAFVATHFPAAGHLRFISSVLRLDIELERTGDYAVNIAREAVQLSEPPPEDIAADIKLLASQATGMFERAMVCWKERNAEQAKALMPNAYEVEKTYSRVFKDLLQERASRPLKDLFALLDICKNLERVGGQSKNICEETVFTTTGETKEPKVYRILFVDEGNDSLSQLAEAFARKVFPESGAFASVGWKNASELNPEMVQLANAAGLDLGGAVPRSMDEEIGRLSRYHVIIGLTPGIRDHLAKVPFNTVLLEWDLSEADLSEQLREVSASIRTLMETLRGEGAC
;
A
#
# COMPACT_ATOMS: atom_id res chain seq x y z
N MET A 1 -14.12 -40.56 -15.64
CA MET A 1 -14.32 -39.49 -14.67
C MET A 1 -15.53 -39.82 -13.80
N SER A 2 -15.49 -39.70 -12.49
CA SER A 2 -16.66 -39.94 -11.64
C SER A 2 -17.70 -38.84 -11.83
N LEU A 3 -18.99 -39.13 -11.62
CA LEU A 3 -20.07 -38.14 -11.69
C LEU A 3 -19.80 -36.95 -10.74
N TYR A 4 -19.22 -37.22 -9.58
CA TYR A 4 -18.81 -36.23 -8.63
C TYR A 4 -17.75 -35.26 -9.20
N GLN A 5 -16.71 -35.81 -9.84
CA GLN A 5 -15.64 -35.03 -10.42
C GLN A 5 -16.10 -34.11 -11.56
N SER A 6 -16.99 -34.64 -12.44
CA SER A 6 -17.59 -33.83 -13.51
C SER A 6 -18.44 -32.67 -12.97
N ARG A 7 -19.15 -32.89 -11.85
CA ARG A 7 -19.95 -31.84 -11.22
C ARG A 7 -19.06 -30.79 -10.59
N LEU A 8 -18.02 -31.20 -9.88
CA LEU A 8 -17.04 -30.26 -9.24
C LEU A 8 -16.39 -29.38 -10.31
N GLU A 9 -15.93 -29.94 -11.43
CA GLU A 9 -15.32 -29.20 -12.53
C GLU A 9 -16.32 -28.20 -13.17
N ALA A 10 -17.57 -28.62 -13.40
CA ALA A 10 -18.60 -27.74 -13.96
C ALA A 10 -18.93 -26.54 -13.03
N ASP A 11 -18.96 -26.77 -11.72
CA ASP A 11 -19.20 -25.70 -10.74
C ASP A 11 -18.01 -24.73 -10.68
N LEU A 12 -16.76 -25.22 -10.75
CA LEU A 12 -15.55 -24.36 -10.85
C LEU A 12 -15.55 -23.51 -12.12
N GLU A 13 -15.83 -24.12 -13.29
CA GLU A 13 -15.94 -23.39 -14.56
C GLU A 13 -17.03 -22.31 -14.52
N THR A 14 -18.12 -22.57 -13.79
CA THR A 14 -19.19 -21.59 -13.62
C THR A 14 -18.73 -20.40 -12.79
N ILE A 15 -17.99 -20.63 -11.71
CA ILE A 15 -17.39 -19.59 -10.87
C ILE A 15 -16.39 -18.78 -11.71
N GLU A 16 -15.47 -19.41 -12.43
CA GLU A 16 -14.48 -18.75 -13.28
C GLU A 16 -15.12 -17.83 -14.32
N ARG A 17 -16.13 -18.33 -15.05
CA ARG A 17 -16.87 -17.52 -16.04
C ARG A 17 -17.56 -16.31 -15.44
N ARG A 18 -18.09 -16.41 -14.23
CA ARG A 18 -18.73 -15.27 -13.55
C ARG A 18 -17.71 -14.21 -13.13
N ILE A 19 -16.55 -14.64 -12.62
CA ILE A 19 -15.45 -13.72 -12.30
C ILE A 19 -15.04 -12.93 -13.55
N GLU A 20 -14.83 -13.62 -14.68
CA GLU A 20 -14.47 -13.00 -15.95
C GLU A 20 -15.53 -11.99 -16.42
N ALA A 21 -16.81 -12.33 -16.26
CA ALA A 21 -17.91 -11.44 -16.64
C ALA A 21 -17.96 -10.18 -15.77
N VAL A 22 -17.78 -10.33 -14.44
CA VAL A 22 -17.72 -9.18 -13.52
C VAL A 22 -16.51 -8.30 -13.83
N ALA A 23 -15.34 -8.89 -14.01
CA ALA A 23 -14.11 -8.17 -14.34
C ALA A 23 -14.24 -7.36 -15.63
N GLU A 24 -14.90 -7.92 -16.66
CA GLU A 24 -15.15 -7.22 -17.93
C GLU A 24 -16.12 -6.04 -17.73
N GLN A 25 -17.16 -6.20 -16.92
CA GLN A 25 -18.09 -5.10 -16.60
C GLN A 25 -17.37 -3.98 -15.86
N VAL A 26 -16.53 -4.31 -14.87
CA VAL A 26 -15.70 -3.35 -14.13
C VAL A 26 -14.74 -2.62 -15.06
N ARG A 27 -14.05 -3.34 -15.95
CA ARG A 27 -13.15 -2.76 -16.96
C ARG A 27 -13.88 -1.76 -17.86
N CYS A 28 -15.03 -2.14 -18.38
CA CYS A 28 -15.87 -1.25 -19.20
C CYS A 28 -16.33 -0.02 -18.42
N GLY A 29 -16.72 -0.20 -17.15
CA GLY A 29 -17.10 0.88 -16.25
C GLY A 29 -15.99 1.91 -16.07
N LEU A 30 -14.76 1.46 -15.77
CA LEU A 30 -13.57 2.32 -15.64
C LEU A 30 -13.30 3.10 -16.92
N GLN A 31 -13.26 2.43 -18.08
CA GLN A 31 -13.02 3.08 -19.37
C GLN A 31 -14.09 4.11 -19.71
N ASN A 32 -15.36 3.79 -19.46
CA ASN A 32 -16.48 4.69 -19.72
C ASN A 32 -16.49 5.88 -18.76
N ALA A 33 -16.18 5.70 -17.49
CA ALA A 33 -16.06 6.79 -16.51
C ALA A 33 -14.97 7.79 -16.92
N VAL A 34 -13.78 7.30 -17.29
CA VAL A 34 -12.69 8.16 -17.78
C VAL A 34 -13.06 8.85 -19.09
N ARG A 35 -13.68 8.15 -20.03
CA ARG A 35 -14.13 8.74 -21.29
C ARG A 35 -15.19 9.82 -21.03
N GLY A 36 -16.16 9.55 -20.19
CA GLY A 36 -17.21 10.51 -19.80
C GLY A 36 -16.62 11.77 -19.17
N LEU A 37 -15.65 11.63 -18.27
CA LEU A 37 -14.90 12.72 -17.65
C LEU A 37 -14.21 13.60 -18.70
N LEU A 38 -13.41 12.98 -19.57
CA LEU A 38 -12.56 13.71 -20.52
C LEU A 38 -13.36 14.39 -21.64
N THR A 39 -14.55 13.89 -21.95
CA THR A 39 -15.43 14.44 -23.02
C THR A 39 -16.58 15.28 -22.49
N GLY A 40 -16.76 15.38 -21.16
CA GLY A 40 -17.93 16.02 -20.55
C GLY A 40 -19.24 15.29 -20.85
N ASN A 41 -19.19 13.99 -21.18
CA ASN A 41 -20.38 13.21 -21.51
C ASN A 41 -21.07 12.68 -20.24
N HIS A 42 -21.94 13.52 -19.68
CA HIS A 42 -22.68 13.18 -18.47
C HIS A 42 -23.61 11.96 -18.65
N ALA A 43 -24.18 11.77 -19.85
CA ALA A 43 -25.03 10.60 -20.10
C ALA A 43 -24.25 9.29 -19.95
N LEU A 44 -23.01 9.27 -20.45
CA LEU A 44 -22.10 8.12 -20.28
C LEU A 44 -21.75 7.90 -18.81
N CYS A 45 -21.50 8.98 -18.05
CA CYS A 45 -21.23 8.89 -16.61
C CYS A 45 -22.43 8.33 -15.84
N TYR A 46 -23.64 8.79 -16.14
CA TYR A 46 -24.86 8.24 -15.52
C TYR A 46 -25.07 6.75 -15.86
N GLN A 47 -24.72 6.35 -17.09
CA GLN A 47 -24.78 4.93 -17.46
C GLN A 47 -23.86 4.08 -16.61
N VAL A 48 -22.60 4.53 -16.36
CA VAL A 48 -21.67 3.83 -15.46
C VAL A 48 -22.26 3.65 -14.07
N VAL A 49 -22.92 4.69 -13.52
CA VAL A 49 -23.59 4.61 -12.20
C VAL A 49 -24.72 3.58 -12.19
N LEU A 50 -25.44 3.43 -13.29
CA LEU A 50 -26.53 2.45 -13.40
C LEU A 50 -26.00 1.03 -13.59
N ASP A 51 -24.93 0.88 -14.38
CA ASP A 51 -24.29 -0.42 -14.70
C ASP A 51 -23.59 -1.06 -13.48
N ASP A 52 -23.38 -0.31 -12.42
CA ASP A 52 -22.92 -0.83 -11.13
C ASP A 52 -23.96 -1.79 -10.48
N LYS A 53 -25.25 -1.57 -10.69
CA LYS A 53 -26.29 -2.41 -10.06
C LYS A 53 -26.24 -3.88 -10.51
N PRO A 54 -26.05 -4.21 -11.83
CA PRO A 54 -25.71 -5.54 -12.26
C PRO A 54 -24.45 -6.12 -11.59
N ILE A 55 -23.35 -5.36 -11.53
CA ILE A 55 -22.08 -5.80 -10.91
C ILE A 55 -22.36 -6.25 -9.48
N ASN A 56 -22.99 -5.41 -8.65
CA ASN A 56 -23.30 -5.71 -7.26
C ASN A 56 -24.25 -6.92 -7.07
N ARG A 57 -25.07 -7.26 -8.06
CA ARG A 57 -25.87 -8.49 -8.02
C ARG A 57 -25.04 -9.72 -8.37
N GLU A 58 -24.16 -9.60 -9.34
CA GLU A 58 -23.30 -10.71 -9.75
C GLU A 58 -22.25 -11.05 -8.67
N THR A 59 -21.67 -10.07 -7.97
CA THR A 59 -20.76 -10.31 -6.85
C THR A 59 -21.46 -11.07 -5.73
N ARG A 60 -22.65 -10.67 -5.32
CA ARG A 60 -23.46 -11.42 -4.32
C ARG A 60 -23.82 -12.83 -4.77
N ALA A 61 -24.10 -13.00 -6.07
CA ALA A 61 -24.41 -14.33 -6.61
C ALA A 61 -23.16 -15.22 -6.65
N LEU A 62 -21.99 -14.63 -6.93
CA LEU A 62 -20.70 -15.30 -6.88
C LEU A 62 -20.34 -15.74 -5.46
N ASP A 63 -20.50 -14.86 -4.47
CA ASP A 63 -20.34 -15.18 -3.05
C ASP A 63 -21.21 -16.39 -2.63
N THR A 64 -22.49 -16.37 -3.01
CA THR A 64 -23.41 -17.47 -2.74
C THR A 64 -22.97 -18.78 -3.40
N LEU A 65 -22.46 -18.73 -4.64
CA LEU A 65 -21.95 -19.91 -5.35
C LEU A 65 -20.71 -20.48 -4.67
N CYS A 66 -19.79 -19.62 -4.22
CA CYS A 66 -18.59 -20.05 -3.50
C CYS A 66 -18.95 -20.79 -2.20
N HIS A 67 -19.88 -20.26 -1.42
CA HIS A 67 -20.36 -20.90 -0.21
C HIS A 67 -21.07 -22.24 -0.51
N ALA A 68 -21.93 -22.28 -1.53
CA ALA A 68 -22.59 -23.52 -1.98
C ALA A 68 -21.58 -24.57 -2.45
N PHE A 69 -20.52 -24.15 -3.16
CA PHE A 69 -19.43 -25.03 -3.58
C PHE A 69 -18.74 -25.67 -2.39
N VAL A 70 -18.36 -24.89 -1.39
CA VAL A 70 -17.72 -25.42 -0.17
C VAL A 70 -18.64 -26.41 0.55
N ALA A 71 -19.92 -26.07 0.72
CA ALA A 71 -20.90 -26.93 1.40
C ALA A 71 -21.20 -28.23 0.64
N THR A 72 -21.11 -28.23 -0.69
CA THR A 72 -21.44 -29.38 -1.54
C THR A 72 -20.26 -30.31 -1.77
N HIS A 73 -19.07 -29.75 -1.96
CA HIS A 73 -17.91 -30.49 -2.43
C HIS A 73 -16.87 -30.78 -1.33
N PHE A 74 -16.96 -30.13 -0.16
CA PHE A 74 -15.95 -30.28 0.90
C PHE A 74 -14.52 -30.15 0.36
N PRO A 75 -14.18 -29.05 -0.37
CA PRO A 75 -12.94 -28.97 -1.11
C PRO A 75 -11.72 -28.98 -0.19
N ALA A 76 -10.65 -29.62 -0.64
CA ALA A 76 -9.37 -29.65 0.06
C ALA A 76 -8.28 -28.93 -0.74
N ALA A 77 -7.22 -28.53 -0.05
CA ALA A 77 -5.99 -27.97 -0.63
C ALA A 77 -6.24 -26.90 -1.72
N GLY A 78 -5.90 -27.22 -2.99
CA GLY A 78 -5.94 -26.26 -4.08
C GLY A 78 -7.32 -25.68 -4.38
N HIS A 79 -8.38 -26.48 -4.35
CA HIS A 79 -9.73 -26.00 -4.58
C HIS A 79 -10.22 -25.07 -3.45
N LEU A 80 -9.86 -25.38 -2.19
CA LEU A 80 -10.20 -24.50 -1.07
C LEU A 80 -9.46 -23.17 -1.16
N ARG A 81 -8.16 -23.18 -1.53
CA ARG A 81 -7.42 -21.93 -1.77
C ARG A 81 -8.04 -21.11 -2.89
N PHE A 82 -8.40 -21.76 -4.00
CA PHE A 82 -9.06 -21.08 -5.12
C PHE A 82 -10.35 -20.40 -4.68
N ILE A 83 -11.27 -21.10 -4.04
CA ILE A 83 -12.54 -20.51 -3.57
C ILE A 83 -12.30 -19.38 -2.56
N SER A 84 -11.36 -19.57 -1.63
CA SER A 84 -10.98 -18.53 -0.68
C SER A 84 -10.45 -17.27 -1.38
N SER A 85 -9.65 -17.42 -2.44
CA SER A 85 -9.17 -16.30 -3.24
C SER A 85 -10.25 -15.68 -4.09
N VAL A 86 -11.21 -16.47 -4.60
CA VAL A 86 -12.38 -15.94 -5.33
C VAL A 86 -13.19 -14.99 -4.44
N LEU A 87 -13.45 -15.38 -3.20
CA LEU A 87 -14.20 -14.54 -2.25
C LEU A 87 -13.49 -13.20 -1.98
N ARG A 88 -12.15 -13.21 -1.93
CA ARG A 88 -11.37 -11.96 -1.77
C ARG A 88 -11.30 -11.15 -3.06
N LEU A 89 -11.12 -11.83 -4.20
CA LEU A 89 -11.13 -11.19 -5.52
C LEU A 89 -12.47 -10.49 -5.80
N ASP A 90 -13.56 -11.10 -5.41
CA ASP A 90 -14.91 -10.53 -5.56
C ASP A 90 -15.03 -9.16 -4.87
N ILE A 91 -14.47 -9.03 -3.67
CA ILE A 91 -14.40 -7.76 -2.94
C ILE A 91 -13.54 -6.73 -3.70
N GLU A 92 -12.41 -7.15 -4.28
CA GLU A 92 -11.52 -6.26 -5.03
C GLU A 92 -12.20 -5.77 -6.33
N LEU A 93 -12.99 -6.63 -6.99
CA LEU A 93 -13.76 -6.29 -8.18
C LEU A 93 -14.90 -5.30 -7.84
N GLU A 94 -15.66 -5.56 -6.77
CA GLU A 94 -16.72 -4.64 -6.29
C GLU A 94 -16.14 -3.26 -6.01
N ARG A 95 -15.06 -3.17 -5.21
CA ARG A 95 -14.40 -1.90 -4.90
C ARG A 95 -13.91 -1.18 -6.15
N THR A 96 -13.37 -1.91 -7.11
CA THR A 96 -12.91 -1.32 -8.37
C THR A 96 -14.07 -0.76 -9.19
N GLY A 97 -15.22 -1.44 -9.19
CA GLY A 97 -16.49 -0.94 -9.73
C GLY A 97 -16.97 0.32 -9.04
N ASP A 98 -16.95 0.35 -7.70
CA ASP A 98 -17.29 1.53 -6.91
C ASP A 98 -16.41 2.75 -7.24
N TYR A 99 -15.12 2.53 -7.50
CA TYR A 99 -14.22 3.62 -7.92
C TYR A 99 -14.60 4.15 -9.31
N ALA A 100 -15.01 3.29 -10.25
CA ALA A 100 -15.53 3.74 -11.55
C ALA A 100 -16.80 4.60 -11.38
N VAL A 101 -17.70 4.19 -10.49
CA VAL A 101 -18.91 4.95 -10.14
C VAL A 101 -18.57 6.31 -9.54
N ASN A 102 -17.62 6.36 -8.60
CA ASN A 102 -17.20 7.61 -7.97
C ASN A 102 -16.57 8.56 -9.00
N ILE A 103 -15.68 8.06 -9.86
CA ILE A 103 -15.11 8.84 -10.97
C ILE A 103 -16.23 9.42 -11.85
N ALA A 104 -17.24 8.62 -12.21
CA ALA A 104 -18.35 9.06 -13.04
C ALA A 104 -19.22 10.12 -12.32
N ARG A 105 -19.49 9.97 -11.02
CA ARG A 105 -20.24 10.94 -10.22
C ARG A 105 -19.51 12.27 -10.08
N GLU A 106 -18.22 12.25 -9.78
CA GLU A 106 -17.40 13.46 -9.68
C GLU A 106 -17.27 14.15 -11.05
N ALA A 107 -17.14 13.39 -12.15
CA ALA A 107 -17.11 13.95 -13.49
C ALA A 107 -18.37 14.78 -13.85
N VAL A 108 -19.55 14.36 -13.36
CA VAL A 108 -20.80 15.10 -13.55
C VAL A 108 -20.86 16.37 -12.71
N GLN A 109 -20.10 16.45 -11.61
CA GLN A 109 -20.06 17.63 -10.74
C GLN A 109 -19.16 18.75 -11.28
N LEU A 110 -18.28 18.46 -12.23
CA LEU A 110 -17.40 19.46 -12.82
C LEU A 110 -18.19 20.51 -13.59
N SER A 111 -17.83 21.78 -13.44
CA SER A 111 -18.41 22.89 -14.19
C SER A 111 -18.08 22.80 -15.69
N GLU A 112 -16.86 22.34 -16.00
CA GLU A 112 -16.34 22.12 -17.34
C GLU A 112 -15.39 20.93 -17.35
N PRO A 113 -15.19 20.24 -18.49
CA PRO A 113 -14.18 19.19 -18.60
C PRO A 113 -12.78 19.68 -18.19
N PRO A 114 -11.89 18.77 -17.76
CA PRO A 114 -10.51 19.14 -17.40
C PRO A 114 -9.81 19.83 -18.58
N PRO A 115 -8.99 20.89 -18.36
CA PRO A 115 -8.18 21.48 -19.42
C PRO A 115 -7.14 20.48 -19.94
N GLU A 116 -6.57 20.79 -21.11
CA GLU A 116 -5.80 19.84 -21.89
C GLU A 116 -4.58 19.26 -21.13
N ASP A 117 -3.88 20.08 -20.35
CA ASP A 117 -2.74 19.70 -19.51
C ASP A 117 -3.15 18.73 -18.39
N ILE A 118 -4.18 19.08 -17.63
CA ILE A 118 -4.74 18.21 -16.57
C ILE A 118 -5.37 16.95 -17.20
N ALA A 119 -6.05 17.08 -18.34
CA ALA A 119 -6.62 15.95 -19.07
C ALA A 119 -5.54 14.95 -19.51
N ALA A 120 -4.36 15.43 -19.93
CA ALA A 120 -3.23 14.59 -20.31
C ALA A 120 -2.71 13.77 -19.10
N ASP A 121 -2.57 14.42 -17.95
CA ASP A 121 -2.14 13.77 -16.71
C ASP A 121 -3.16 12.74 -16.20
N ILE A 122 -4.45 13.08 -16.26
CA ILE A 122 -5.52 12.14 -15.90
C ILE A 122 -5.54 10.95 -16.87
N LYS A 123 -5.35 11.16 -18.17
CA LYS A 123 -5.25 10.08 -19.16
C LYS A 123 -4.09 9.14 -18.86
N LEU A 124 -2.93 9.68 -18.48
CA LEU A 124 -1.77 8.88 -18.12
C LEU A 124 -2.07 8.04 -16.89
N LEU A 125 -2.58 8.66 -15.83
CA LEU A 125 -2.94 7.97 -14.58
C LEU A 125 -3.99 6.87 -14.83
N ALA A 126 -5.04 7.19 -15.60
CA ALA A 126 -6.10 6.25 -15.96
C ALA A 126 -5.56 5.07 -16.80
N SER A 127 -4.69 5.35 -17.77
CA SER A 127 -4.06 4.32 -18.61
C SER A 127 -3.20 3.36 -17.77
N GLN A 128 -2.42 3.90 -16.82
CA GLN A 128 -1.62 3.09 -15.91
C GLN A 128 -2.50 2.23 -15.00
N ALA A 129 -3.51 2.83 -14.36
CA ALA A 129 -4.39 2.14 -13.42
C ALA A 129 -5.23 1.06 -14.12
N THR A 130 -5.91 1.40 -15.22
CA THR A 130 -6.74 0.44 -15.98
C THR A 130 -5.89 -0.66 -16.62
N GLY A 131 -4.74 -0.29 -17.20
CA GLY A 131 -3.82 -1.28 -17.79
C GLY A 131 -3.20 -2.21 -16.74
N MET A 132 -3.01 -1.75 -15.50
CA MET A 132 -2.60 -2.63 -14.40
C MET A 132 -3.73 -3.59 -14.02
N PHE A 133 -4.97 -3.11 -13.92
CA PHE A 133 -6.15 -3.94 -13.65
C PHE A 133 -6.33 -5.04 -14.71
N GLU A 134 -6.30 -4.67 -15.99
CA GLU A 134 -6.43 -5.63 -17.10
C GLU A 134 -5.36 -6.72 -17.04
N ARG A 135 -4.11 -6.36 -16.82
CA ARG A 135 -3.00 -7.33 -16.69
C ARG A 135 -3.12 -8.19 -15.44
N ALA A 136 -3.59 -7.64 -14.32
CA ALA A 136 -3.81 -8.40 -13.10
C ALA A 136 -4.89 -9.49 -13.32
N MET A 137 -5.97 -9.16 -14.04
CA MET A 137 -7.00 -10.13 -14.40
C MET A 137 -6.50 -11.19 -15.39
N VAL A 138 -5.59 -10.84 -16.31
CA VAL A 138 -4.92 -11.84 -17.17
C VAL A 138 -4.07 -12.80 -16.32
N CYS A 139 -3.26 -12.27 -15.39
CA CYS A 139 -2.47 -13.11 -14.48
C CYS A 139 -3.35 -14.06 -13.66
N TRP A 140 -4.50 -13.58 -13.19
CA TRP A 140 -5.49 -14.40 -12.48
C TRP A 140 -6.03 -15.53 -13.34
N LYS A 141 -6.50 -15.21 -14.55
CA LYS A 141 -7.06 -16.18 -15.50
C LYS A 141 -6.04 -17.25 -15.88
N GLU A 142 -4.80 -16.86 -16.15
CA GLU A 142 -3.71 -17.76 -16.54
C GLU A 142 -3.04 -18.45 -15.33
N ARG A 143 -3.45 -18.10 -14.11
CA ARG A 143 -2.83 -18.59 -12.86
C ARG A 143 -1.30 -18.38 -12.86
N ASN A 144 -0.85 -17.25 -13.37
CA ASN A 144 0.55 -16.93 -13.57
C ASN A 144 1.11 -16.11 -12.39
N ALA A 145 1.62 -16.81 -11.37
CA ALA A 145 2.20 -16.19 -10.17
C ALA A 145 3.42 -15.32 -10.47
N GLU A 146 4.28 -15.73 -11.42
CA GLU A 146 5.49 -14.97 -11.74
C GLU A 146 5.17 -13.62 -12.41
N GLN A 147 4.25 -13.61 -13.36
CA GLN A 147 3.78 -12.36 -13.95
C GLN A 147 3.05 -11.49 -12.94
N ALA A 148 2.25 -12.08 -12.04
CA ALA A 148 1.59 -11.36 -10.97
C ALA A 148 2.61 -10.68 -10.04
N LYS A 149 3.66 -11.40 -9.61
CA LYS A 149 4.76 -10.82 -8.81
C LYS A 149 5.47 -9.68 -9.54
N ALA A 150 5.75 -9.85 -10.84
CA ALA A 150 6.39 -8.83 -11.66
C ALA A 150 5.51 -7.59 -11.89
N LEU A 151 4.19 -7.71 -11.80
CA LEU A 151 3.24 -6.62 -12.00
C LEU A 151 3.05 -5.75 -10.75
N MET A 152 3.18 -6.31 -9.55
CA MET A 152 2.92 -5.61 -8.27
C MET A 152 3.64 -4.26 -8.11
N PRO A 153 4.93 -4.10 -8.52
CA PRO A 153 5.62 -2.81 -8.42
C PRO A 153 4.98 -1.67 -9.21
N ASN A 154 4.17 -1.99 -10.23
CA ASN A 154 3.49 -0.97 -11.04
C ASN A 154 2.47 -0.15 -10.23
N ALA A 155 1.96 -0.68 -9.12
CA ALA A 155 1.13 0.10 -8.20
C ALA A 155 1.85 1.34 -7.65
N TYR A 156 3.16 1.23 -7.41
CA TYR A 156 3.99 2.37 -6.99
C TYR A 156 4.13 3.43 -8.09
N GLU A 157 4.20 3.02 -9.36
CA GLU A 157 4.25 3.98 -10.48
C GLU A 157 2.91 4.72 -10.63
N VAL A 158 1.77 4.05 -10.40
CA VAL A 158 0.45 4.69 -10.34
C VAL A 158 0.40 5.72 -9.20
N GLU A 159 0.83 5.36 -7.99
CA GLU A 159 0.91 6.25 -6.83
C GLU A 159 1.82 7.47 -7.08
N LYS A 160 2.96 7.25 -7.71
CA LYS A 160 3.90 8.31 -8.08
C LYS A 160 3.30 9.29 -9.09
N THR A 161 2.59 8.77 -10.10
CA THR A 161 1.87 9.60 -11.08
C THR A 161 0.77 10.39 -10.39
N TYR A 162 -0.04 9.76 -9.54
CA TYR A 162 -1.03 10.44 -8.71
C TYR A 162 -0.42 11.57 -7.88
N SER A 163 0.72 11.32 -7.22
CA SER A 163 1.39 12.32 -6.38
C SER A 163 1.88 13.52 -7.17
N ARG A 164 2.25 13.35 -8.45
CA ARG A 164 2.60 14.44 -9.36
C ARG A 164 1.35 15.25 -9.73
N VAL A 165 0.32 14.57 -10.23
CA VAL A 165 -0.95 15.22 -10.64
C VAL A 165 -1.57 16.00 -9.47
N PHE A 166 -1.51 15.43 -8.26
CA PHE A 166 -1.97 16.12 -7.05
C PHE A 166 -1.25 17.45 -6.81
N LYS A 167 0.09 17.48 -7.00
CA LYS A 167 0.87 18.73 -6.84
C LYS A 167 0.53 19.75 -7.90
N ASP A 168 0.35 19.30 -9.15
CA ASP A 168 0.03 20.18 -10.27
C ASP A 168 -1.38 20.79 -10.10
N LEU A 169 -2.37 20.00 -9.69
CA LEU A 169 -3.71 20.47 -9.33
C LEU A 169 -3.70 21.52 -8.20
N LEU A 170 -2.85 21.36 -7.19
CA LEU A 170 -2.73 22.35 -6.10
C LEU A 170 -2.16 23.70 -6.57
N GLN A 171 -1.36 23.72 -7.63
CA GLN A 171 -0.85 24.96 -8.23
C GLN A 171 -1.95 25.71 -8.99
N GLU A 172 -2.88 24.99 -9.60
CA GLU A 172 -4.02 25.51 -10.38
C GLU A 172 -5.16 26.10 -9.53
N ARG A 173 -5.07 26.07 -8.20
CA ARG A 173 -6.16 26.48 -7.28
C ARG A 173 -6.67 27.92 -7.48
N ALA A 174 -5.87 28.79 -8.07
CA ALA A 174 -6.25 30.19 -8.31
C ALA A 174 -7.11 30.38 -9.56
N SER A 175 -7.11 29.43 -10.49
CA SER A 175 -7.77 29.52 -11.80
C SER A 175 -9.11 28.76 -11.86
N ARG A 176 -9.44 27.93 -10.85
CA ARG A 176 -10.62 27.07 -10.86
C ARG A 176 -11.50 27.18 -9.61
N PRO A 177 -12.81 26.92 -9.75
CA PRO A 177 -13.69 26.77 -8.60
C PRO A 177 -13.16 25.68 -7.67
N LEU A 178 -13.20 25.93 -6.36
CA LEU A 178 -12.72 24.98 -5.35
C LEU A 178 -13.43 23.62 -5.45
N LYS A 179 -14.71 23.63 -5.82
CA LYS A 179 -15.53 22.44 -6.05
C LYS A 179 -14.91 21.53 -7.12
N ASP A 180 -14.49 22.12 -8.27
CA ASP A 180 -13.93 21.38 -9.38
C ASP A 180 -12.56 20.80 -9.02
N LEU A 181 -11.75 21.53 -8.23
CA LEU A 181 -10.49 20.98 -7.72
C LEU A 181 -10.69 19.77 -6.82
N PHE A 182 -11.64 19.80 -5.91
CA PHE A 182 -11.94 18.65 -5.07
C PHE A 182 -12.44 17.46 -5.89
N ALA A 183 -13.32 17.68 -6.86
CA ALA A 183 -13.78 16.63 -7.75
C ALA A 183 -12.63 15.98 -8.53
N LEU A 184 -11.73 16.78 -9.11
CA LEU A 184 -10.55 16.28 -9.83
C LEU A 184 -9.58 15.52 -8.91
N LEU A 185 -9.37 16.00 -7.68
CA LEU A 185 -8.54 15.31 -6.70
C LEU A 185 -9.12 13.95 -6.32
N ASP A 186 -10.45 13.87 -6.11
CA ASP A 186 -11.12 12.62 -5.78
C ASP A 186 -11.09 11.64 -6.96
N ILE A 187 -11.30 12.11 -8.19
CA ILE A 187 -11.14 11.31 -9.41
C ILE A 187 -9.76 10.70 -9.47
N CYS A 188 -8.71 11.51 -9.31
CA CYS A 188 -7.33 11.02 -9.34
C CYS A 188 -7.05 10.03 -8.21
N LYS A 189 -7.62 10.26 -7.03
CA LYS A 189 -7.51 9.34 -5.89
C LYS A 189 -8.20 8.01 -6.14
N ASN A 190 -9.37 8.01 -6.77
CA ASN A 190 -10.06 6.77 -7.14
C ASN A 190 -9.27 5.98 -8.20
N LEU A 191 -8.64 6.65 -9.17
CA LEU A 191 -7.74 6.01 -10.14
C LEU A 191 -6.51 5.37 -9.46
N GLU A 192 -5.89 6.05 -8.50
CA GLU A 192 -4.77 5.49 -7.72
C GLU A 192 -5.21 4.23 -6.95
N ARG A 193 -6.41 4.25 -6.35
CA ARG A 193 -6.97 3.10 -5.65
C ARG A 193 -7.19 1.89 -6.56
N VAL A 194 -7.57 2.09 -7.83
CA VAL A 194 -7.64 1.01 -8.82
C VAL A 194 -6.29 0.29 -8.96
N GLY A 195 -5.18 1.03 -8.95
CA GLY A 195 -3.83 0.44 -8.94
C GLY A 195 -3.57 -0.40 -7.68
N GLY A 196 -4.01 0.09 -6.52
CA GLY A 196 -3.93 -0.66 -5.25
C GLY A 196 -4.73 -1.97 -5.27
N GLN A 197 -5.99 -1.94 -5.75
CA GLN A 197 -6.80 -3.15 -5.90
C GLN A 197 -6.19 -4.14 -6.91
N SER A 198 -5.65 -3.64 -8.01
CA SER A 198 -4.95 -4.48 -9.00
C SER A 198 -3.76 -5.22 -8.40
N LYS A 199 -3.02 -4.60 -7.47
CA LYS A 199 -1.97 -5.26 -6.71
C LYS A 199 -2.53 -6.36 -5.82
N ASN A 200 -3.65 -6.13 -5.13
CA ASN A 200 -4.31 -7.14 -4.30
C ASN A 200 -4.74 -8.36 -5.14
N ILE A 201 -5.28 -8.13 -6.37
CA ILE A 201 -5.60 -9.21 -7.32
C ILE A 201 -4.35 -10.04 -7.66
N CYS A 202 -3.20 -9.40 -7.86
CA CYS A 202 -1.93 -10.10 -8.08
C CYS A 202 -1.52 -10.92 -6.85
N GLU A 203 -1.66 -10.39 -5.64
CA GLU A 203 -1.39 -11.11 -4.39
C GLU A 203 -2.27 -12.36 -4.27
N GLU A 204 -3.57 -12.27 -4.60
CA GLU A 204 -4.48 -13.41 -4.62
C GLU A 204 -4.13 -14.43 -5.71
N THR A 205 -3.64 -13.98 -6.87
CA THR A 205 -3.14 -14.86 -7.93
C THR A 205 -1.96 -15.69 -7.45
N VAL A 206 -1.01 -15.08 -6.77
CA VAL A 206 0.15 -15.78 -6.17
C VAL A 206 -0.32 -16.79 -5.14
N PHE A 207 -1.16 -16.36 -4.19
CA PHE A 207 -1.68 -17.25 -3.15
C PHE A 207 -2.44 -18.46 -3.72
N THR A 208 -3.34 -18.24 -4.68
CA THR A 208 -4.10 -19.31 -5.32
C THR A 208 -3.19 -20.35 -5.98
N THR A 209 -2.13 -19.88 -6.64
CA THR A 209 -1.25 -20.72 -7.46
C THR A 209 -0.20 -21.45 -6.63
N THR A 210 0.47 -20.73 -5.72
CA THR A 210 1.62 -21.27 -4.96
C THR A 210 1.28 -21.64 -3.52
N GLY A 211 0.24 -21.03 -2.95
CA GLY A 211 -0.07 -21.09 -1.52
C GLY A 211 0.77 -20.11 -0.68
N GLU A 212 1.65 -19.33 -1.31
CA GLU A 212 2.42 -18.29 -0.62
C GLU A 212 1.50 -17.18 -0.15
N THR A 213 1.53 -16.90 1.13
CA THR A 213 0.85 -15.74 1.71
C THR A 213 1.72 -14.49 1.54
N LYS A 214 1.08 -13.33 1.64
CA LYS A 214 1.80 -12.05 1.64
C LYS A 214 2.90 -12.08 2.70
N GLU A 215 4.14 -11.77 2.27
CA GLU A 215 5.25 -11.63 3.20
C GLU A 215 4.93 -10.55 4.24
N PRO A 216 5.26 -10.83 5.50
CA PRO A 216 5.08 -9.83 6.55
C PRO A 216 5.87 -8.56 6.21
N LYS A 217 5.26 -7.40 6.41
CA LYS A 217 5.85 -6.12 6.08
C LYS A 217 7.12 -5.88 6.90
N VAL A 218 8.24 -5.58 6.24
CA VAL A 218 9.46 -5.08 6.88
C VAL A 218 9.31 -3.57 7.11
N TYR A 219 9.36 -3.15 8.37
CA TYR A 219 9.21 -1.74 8.73
C TYR A 219 10.57 -1.04 8.73
N ARG A 220 10.66 0.10 8.06
CA ARG A 220 11.86 0.96 8.08
C ARG A 220 11.71 1.99 9.16
N ILE A 221 12.62 1.98 10.13
CA ILE A 221 12.60 2.83 11.30
C ILE A 221 13.91 3.61 11.38
N LEU A 222 13.79 4.92 11.60
CA LEU A 222 14.92 5.82 11.76
C LEU A 222 14.96 6.34 13.21
N PHE A 223 16.05 6.07 13.90
CA PHE A 223 16.32 6.63 15.22
C PHE A 223 17.14 7.92 15.08
N VAL A 224 16.74 8.95 15.81
CA VAL A 224 17.37 10.27 15.69
C VAL A 224 17.68 10.82 17.08
N ASP A 225 18.91 11.21 17.29
CA ASP A 225 19.35 11.99 18.44
C ASP A 225 20.19 13.20 18.00
N GLU A 226 20.82 13.89 18.92
CA GLU A 226 21.56 15.09 18.62
C GLU A 226 22.80 14.84 17.76
N GLY A 227 23.65 13.87 18.14
CA GLY A 227 24.96 13.62 17.53
C GLY A 227 25.05 12.38 16.66
N ASN A 228 24.14 11.44 16.81
CA ASN A 228 24.26 10.07 16.30
C ASN A 228 25.53 9.36 16.81
N ASP A 229 25.95 9.72 18.00
CA ASP A 229 27.18 9.23 18.62
C ASP A 229 26.91 8.36 19.85
N SER A 230 25.65 8.25 20.29
CA SER A 230 25.29 7.53 21.52
C SER A 230 23.98 6.72 21.37
N LEU A 231 22.87 7.23 21.89
CA LEU A 231 21.64 6.46 22.10
C LEU A 231 20.97 5.99 20.81
N SER A 232 21.01 6.79 19.74
CA SER A 232 20.45 6.40 18.45
C SER A 232 21.20 5.23 17.81
N GLN A 233 22.53 5.16 17.98
CA GLN A 233 23.35 4.04 17.55
C GLN A 233 23.05 2.76 18.35
N LEU A 234 22.87 2.90 19.69
CA LEU A 234 22.48 1.76 20.53
C LEU A 234 21.09 1.23 20.18
N ALA A 235 20.14 2.13 19.92
CA ALA A 235 18.79 1.78 19.48
C ALA A 235 18.80 1.03 18.15
N GLU A 236 19.58 1.49 17.16
CA GLU A 236 19.76 0.82 15.88
C GLU A 236 20.37 -0.56 16.06
N ALA A 237 21.47 -0.69 16.83
CA ALA A 237 22.15 -1.96 17.06
C ALA A 237 21.26 -2.97 17.80
N PHE A 238 20.52 -2.50 18.82
CA PHE A 238 19.56 -3.33 19.56
C PHE A 238 18.42 -3.81 18.65
N ALA A 239 17.81 -2.90 17.89
CA ALA A 239 16.71 -3.24 17.00
C ALA A 239 17.11 -4.22 15.90
N ARG A 240 18.29 -4.05 15.30
CA ARG A 240 18.85 -4.99 14.31
C ARG A 240 19.11 -6.39 14.89
N LYS A 241 19.58 -6.45 16.15
CA LYS A 241 19.85 -7.73 16.83
C LYS A 241 18.56 -8.48 17.15
N VAL A 242 17.53 -7.77 17.60
CA VAL A 242 16.31 -8.40 18.13
C VAL A 242 15.26 -8.64 17.06
N PHE A 243 15.24 -7.79 16.01
CA PHE A 243 14.21 -7.81 14.97
C PHE A 243 14.78 -7.84 13.54
N PRO A 244 15.72 -8.77 13.22
CA PRO A 244 16.44 -8.78 11.94
C PRO A 244 15.52 -9.00 10.73
N GLU A 245 14.39 -9.69 10.90
CA GLU A 245 13.46 -10.01 9.83
C GLU A 245 12.24 -9.06 9.80
N SER A 246 11.97 -8.37 10.89
CA SER A 246 10.79 -7.54 11.06
C SER A 246 11.01 -6.07 10.73
N GLY A 247 12.26 -5.61 10.74
CA GLY A 247 12.58 -4.22 10.54
C GLY A 247 13.91 -3.98 9.83
N ALA A 248 13.99 -2.85 9.13
CA ALA A 248 15.23 -2.26 8.63
C ALA A 248 15.46 -0.96 9.41
N PHE A 249 16.54 -0.92 10.17
CA PHE A 249 16.81 0.14 11.12
C PHE A 249 17.99 0.99 10.68
N ALA A 250 17.91 2.29 10.94
CA ALA A 250 18.95 3.25 10.71
C ALA A 250 18.96 4.29 11.83
N SER A 251 20.07 5.01 11.99
CA SER A 251 20.17 6.12 12.92
C SER A 251 20.92 7.30 12.31
N VAL A 252 20.57 8.53 12.72
CA VAL A 252 21.21 9.78 12.30
C VAL A 252 21.18 10.81 13.42
N GLY A 253 22.01 11.87 13.32
CA GLY A 253 21.99 13.03 14.20
C GLY A 253 21.80 14.32 13.43
N TRP A 254 21.25 15.36 14.07
CA TRP A 254 21.16 16.70 13.45
C TRP A 254 22.37 17.60 13.72
N LYS A 255 23.26 17.17 14.63
CA LYS A 255 24.60 17.74 14.79
C LYS A 255 25.64 16.73 14.30
N ASN A 256 26.71 17.20 13.69
CA ASN A 256 27.77 16.35 13.19
C ASN A 256 28.74 16.00 14.33
N ALA A 257 28.58 14.86 14.98
CA ALA A 257 29.63 14.29 15.81
C ALA A 257 30.69 13.63 14.90
N SER A 258 31.96 13.71 15.30
CA SER A 258 33.08 13.13 14.56
C SER A 258 33.40 11.69 14.97
N GLU A 259 33.07 11.33 16.21
CA GLU A 259 33.43 10.03 16.82
C GLU A 259 32.29 9.54 17.71
N LEU A 260 32.21 8.25 17.93
CA LEU A 260 31.25 7.63 18.82
C LEU A 260 31.63 7.91 20.28
N ASN A 261 30.64 8.08 21.14
CA ASN A 261 30.81 8.23 22.58
C ASN A 261 31.47 6.95 23.14
N PRO A 262 32.64 7.05 23.82
CA PRO A 262 33.36 5.89 24.38
C PRO A 262 32.53 5.10 25.40
N GLU A 263 31.69 5.76 26.20
CA GLU A 263 30.80 5.12 27.17
C GLU A 263 29.73 4.27 26.45
N MET A 264 29.20 4.80 25.37
CA MET A 264 28.27 4.05 24.51
C MET A 264 28.91 2.79 23.95
N VAL A 265 30.14 2.87 23.45
CA VAL A 265 30.89 1.72 22.89
C VAL A 265 31.11 0.65 23.95
N GLN A 266 31.45 1.04 25.19
CA GLN A 266 31.60 0.10 26.32
C GLN A 266 30.26 -0.57 26.67
N LEU A 267 29.19 0.20 26.73
CA LEU A 267 27.85 -0.31 27.03
C LEU A 267 27.37 -1.27 25.93
N ALA A 268 27.57 -0.93 24.66
CA ALA A 268 27.23 -1.81 23.53
C ALA A 268 27.94 -3.14 23.63
N ASN A 269 29.26 -3.13 23.91
CA ASN A 269 30.05 -4.36 24.07
C ASN A 269 29.54 -5.19 25.27
N ALA A 270 29.24 -4.55 26.40
CA ALA A 270 28.69 -5.24 27.58
C ALA A 270 27.31 -5.86 27.31
N ALA A 271 26.48 -5.21 26.48
CA ALA A 271 25.16 -5.70 26.06
C ALA A 271 25.25 -6.70 24.87
N GLY A 272 26.44 -6.96 24.35
CA GLY A 272 26.65 -7.81 23.18
C GLY A 272 26.00 -7.26 21.91
N LEU A 273 25.92 -5.94 21.78
CA LEU A 273 25.41 -5.26 20.59
C LEU A 273 26.57 -5.06 19.60
N ASP A 274 26.34 -5.41 18.35
CA ASP A 274 27.33 -5.23 17.29
C ASP A 274 27.23 -3.81 16.73
N LEU A 275 28.28 -3.02 16.92
CA LEU A 275 28.41 -1.67 16.35
C LEU A 275 29.14 -1.68 15.01
N GLY A 276 29.64 -2.82 14.53
CA GLY A 276 30.30 -3.14 13.27
C GLY A 276 30.56 -2.00 12.28
N GLY A 277 31.58 -1.16 12.55
CA GLY A 277 31.92 -0.05 11.67
C GLY A 277 30.94 1.15 11.77
N ALA A 278 30.15 1.22 12.84
CA ALA A 278 29.25 2.34 13.11
C ALA A 278 30.03 3.66 13.17
N VAL A 279 29.56 4.66 12.43
CA VAL A 279 30.06 6.03 12.45
C VAL A 279 28.88 6.97 12.56
N PRO A 280 29.05 8.13 13.21
CA PRO A 280 28.00 9.14 13.24
C PRO A 280 27.60 9.55 11.82
N ARG A 281 26.27 9.61 11.57
CA ARG A 281 25.69 9.99 10.27
C ARG A 281 24.86 11.24 10.44
N SER A 282 25.00 12.18 9.49
CA SER A 282 24.20 13.39 9.48
C SER A 282 22.80 13.15 8.95
N MET A 283 21.82 13.79 9.58
CA MET A 283 20.44 13.81 9.11
C MET A 283 20.30 14.47 7.74
N ASP A 284 21.20 15.40 7.36
CA ASP A 284 21.19 16.03 6.04
C ASP A 284 21.31 15.02 4.89
N GLU A 285 22.01 13.91 5.10
CA GLU A 285 22.13 12.83 4.12
C GLU A 285 20.80 12.07 3.89
N GLU A 286 19.92 12.08 4.88
CA GLU A 286 18.64 11.37 4.84
C GLU A 286 17.43 12.28 4.58
N ILE A 287 17.55 13.62 4.69
CA ILE A 287 16.42 14.56 4.51
C ILE A 287 15.68 14.32 3.18
N GLY A 288 16.38 14.11 2.09
CA GLY A 288 15.79 13.82 0.78
C GLY A 288 15.13 12.44 0.67
N ARG A 289 15.28 11.58 1.69
CA ARG A 289 14.88 10.18 1.69
C ARG A 289 13.94 9.80 2.84
N LEU A 290 13.50 10.76 3.65
CA LEU A 290 12.65 10.51 4.82
C LEU A 290 11.35 9.75 4.48
N SER A 291 10.82 9.91 3.27
CA SER A 291 9.65 9.16 2.80
C SER A 291 9.85 7.64 2.71
N ARG A 292 11.08 7.14 2.82
CA ARG A 292 11.39 5.71 2.87
C ARG A 292 11.07 5.09 4.23
N TYR A 293 11.05 5.91 5.29
CA TYR A 293 10.85 5.44 6.65
C TYR A 293 9.36 5.43 7.00
N HIS A 294 8.93 4.36 7.64
CA HIS A 294 7.57 4.24 8.16
C HIS A 294 7.44 4.98 9.50
N VAL A 295 8.51 4.93 10.30
CA VAL A 295 8.56 5.59 11.61
C VAL A 295 9.91 6.29 11.76
N ILE A 296 9.88 7.53 12.24
CA ILE A 296 11.05 8.30 12.71
C ILE A 296 10.87 8.49 14.21
N ILE A 297 11.91 8.21 14.97
CA ILE A 297 11.87 8.26 16.43
C ILE A 297 12.96 9.21 16.92
N GLY A 298 12.55 10.34 17.52
CA GLY A 298 13.42 11.23 18.25
C GLY A 298 13.69 10.68 19.65
N LEU A 299 14.95 10.50 19.98
CA LEU A 299 15.43 10.05 21.28
C LEU A 299 15.93 11.20 22.16
N THR A 300 15.98 12.40 21.58
CA THR A 300 16.32 13.65 22.25
C THR A 300 15.25 14.68 21.91
N PRO A 301 14.80 15.52 22.86
CA PRO A 301 13.81 16.55 22.62
C PRO A 301 14.22 17.53 21.50
N GLY A 302 13.23 18.01 20.72
CA GLY A 302 13.44 19.05 19.71
C GLY A 302 13.68 18.54 18.29
N ILE A 303 13.49 17.27 18.00
CA ILE A 303 13.61 16.74 16.63
C ILE A 303 12.71 17.49 15.63
N ARG A 304 11.54 17.99 16.07
CA ARG A 304 10.60 18.73 15.22
C ARG A 304 11.17 20.01 14.67
N ASP A 305 12.07 20.66 15.39
CA ASP A 305 12.70 21.91 14.96
C ASP A 305 13.73 21.67 13.85
N HIS A 306 14.22 20.43 13.74
CA HIS A 306 15.20 19.99 12.74
C HIS A 306 14.58 19.27 11.54
N LEU A 307 13.29 18.87 11.64
CA LEU A 307 12.52 18.26 10.56
C LEU A 307 11.58 19.29 9.93
N ALA A 308 12.00 19.96 8.86
CA ALA A 308 11.21 20.97 8.17
C ALA A 308 9.83 20.45 7.71
N LYS A 309 9.72 19.16 7.35
CA LYS A 309 8.47 18.50 6.98
C LYS A 309 8.57 16.98 7.15
N VAL A 310 7.65 16.41 7.92
CA VAL A 310 7.47 14.96 8.00
C VAL A 310 6.67 14.49 6.77
N PRO A 311 7.14 13.47 6.02
CA PRO A 311 6.38 12.92 4.90
C PRO A 311 5.03 12.36 5.35
N PHE A 312 4.02 12.44 4.50
CA PHE A 312 2.64 12.03 4.82
C PHE A 312 2.52 10.58 5.32
N ASN A 313 3.31 9.68 4.75
CA ASN A 313 3.27 8.25 5.09
C ASN A 313 4.25 7.86 6.22
N THR A 314 4.88 8.84 6.87
CA THR A 314 5.87 8.63 7.93
C THR A 314 5.29 9.06 9.26
N VAL A 315 5.37 8.21 10.27
CA VAL A 315 5.00 8.55 11.65
C VAL A 315 6.23 9.12 12.37
N LEU A 316 6.09 10.28 12.97
CA LEU A 316 7.11 10.86 13.84
C LEU A 316 6.72 10.65 15.30
N LEU A 317 7.56 9.96 16.03
CA LEU A 317 7.46 9.79 17.48
C LEU A 317 8.60 10.52 18.18
N GLU A 318 8.35 11.08 19.35
CA GLU A 318 9.37 11.54 20.28
C GLU A 318 9.22 10.74 21.56
N TRP A 319 10.29 10.03 21.93
CA TRP A 319 10.29 9.28 23.17
C TRP A 319 10.90 10.16 24.27
N ASP A 320 10.10 10.42 25.30
CA ASP A 320 10.54 11.16 26.48
C ASP A 320 11.28 10.18 27.40
N LEU A 321 12.59 10.26 27.36
CA LEU A 321 13.47 9.37 28.12
C LEU A 321 13.87 10.04 29.43
N SER A 322 14.04 9.25 30.48
CA SER A 322 14.49 9.75 31.79
C SER A 322 15.88 10.40 31.66
N GLU A 323 16.15 11.42 32.51
CA GLU A 323 17.48 12.00 32.67
C GLU A 323 18.41 11.07 33.48
N ALA A 324 18.37 9.77 33.15
CA ALA A 324 19.17 8.73 33.78
C ALA A 324 20.50 8.53 33.05
N ASP A 325 21.32 7.61 33.55
CA ASP A 325 22.52 7.21 32.84
C ASP A 325 22.18 6.47 31.52
N LEU A 326 23.16 6.37 30.63
CA LEU A 326 23.00 5.77 29.29
C LEU A 326 22.52 4.30 29.36
N SER A 327 22.84 3.58 30.44
CA SER A 327 22.42 2.18 30.66
C SER A 327 20.91 2.08 30.93
N GLU A 328 20.37 2.98 31.74
CA GLU A 328 18.93 3.07 32.02
C GLU A 328 18.17 3.51 30.77
N GLN A 329 18.65 4.56 30.08
CA GLN A 329 18.07 5.02 28.82
C GLN A 329 18.04 3.90 27.77
N LEU A 330 19.09 3.07 27.66
CA LEU A 330 19.07 1.90 26.74
C LEU A 330 17.98 0.89 27.12
N ARG A 331 17.73 0.67 28.41
CA ARG A 331 16.65 -0.22 28.87
C ARG A 331 15.27 0.33 28.45
N GLU A 332 15.03 1.62 28.69
CA GLU A 332 13.79 2.30 28.30
C GLU A 332 13.55 2.25 26.80
N VAL A 333 14.57 2.60 26.01
CA VAL A 333 14.51 2.53 24.54
C VAL A 333 14.30 1.11 24.05
N SER A 334 15.00 0.14 24.65
CA SER A 334 14.83 -1.28 24.27
C SER A 334 13.40 -1.79 24.54
N ALA A 335 12.79 -1.38 25.64
CA ALA A 335 11.40 -1.71 25.96
C ALA A 335 10.43 -1.04 24.97
N SER A 336 10.65 0.24 24.66
CA SER A 336 9.86 0.99 23.71
C SER A 336 9.95 0.43 22.29
N ILE A 337 11.15 -0.02 21.85
CA ILE A 337 11.34 -0.69 20.54
C ILE A 337 10.55 -1.99 20.51
N ARG A 338 10.57 -2.81 21.57
CA ARG A 338 9.79 -4.06 21.62
C ARG A 338 8.30 -3.78 21.49
N THR A 339 7.77 -2.86 22.27
CA THR A 339 6.35 -2.45 22.23
C THR A 339 5.97 -1.92 20.83
N LEU A 340 6.83 -1.12 20.20
CA LEU A 340 6.60 -0.62 18.84
C LEU A 340 6.57 -1.77 17.84
N MET A 341 7.54 -2.67 17.88
CA MET A 341 7.60 -3.78 16.94
C MET A 341 6.44 -4.77 17.13
N GLU A 342 6.01 -5.03 18.37
CA GLU A 342 4.80 -5.79 18.67
C GLU A 342 3.55 -5.10 18.11
N THR A 343 3.46 -3.77 18.22
CA THR A 343 2.36 -2.98 17.64
C THR A 343 2.35 -3.09 16.10
N LEU A 344 3.52 -3.06 15.47
CA LEU A 344 3.64 -3.07 14.00
C LEU A 344 3.51 -4.47 13.38
N ARG A 345 3.95 -5.51 14.09
CA ARG A 345 4.10 -6.87 13.56
C ARG A 345 3.29 -7.93 14.33
N GLY A 346 2.74 -7.59 15.47
CA GLY A 346 2.10 -8.53 16.40
C GLY A 346 3.10 -9.32 17.24
N GLU A 347 2.62 -10.33 17.96
CA GLU A 347 3.41 -11.18 18.87
C GLU A 347 4.53 -11.97 18.14
N GLY A 348 4.48 -12.09 16.82
CA GLY A 348 5.50 -12.77 16.00
C GLY A 348 6.62 -11.86 15.49
N ALA A 349 6.83 -10.67 16.09
CA ALA A 349 7.95 -9.80 15.71
C ALA A 349 9.29 -10.45 16.09
N CYS A 350 10.18 -10.63 15.12
CA CYS A 350 11.50 -11.24 15.26
C CYS A 350 12.55 -10.53 14.41
#